data_7b0a5e96c678b306af8ffc503877ef90
#
_entry.id   7b0a5e96c678b306af8ffc503877ef90
#
_cell.length_a   1.000
_cell.length_b   1.000
_cell.length_c   1.000
_cell.angle_alpha   90.00
_cell.angle_beta   90.00
_cell.angle_gamma   90.00
#
_symmetry.space_group_name_H-M   'P 1'
#
loop_
_entity.id
_entity.type
_entity.pdbx_description
1 polymer ?
#
loop_
_entity_poly.entity_id
_entity_poly.type
_entity_poly.pdbx_seq_one_letter_code
_entity_poly.pdbx_strand_id
1 'polypeptide(L)'
;MKTLASILAVAAVVAIIGCKGTYRARYEANPIQEQEKLILLDSKLKNIKVVRELPPTRVPGSGGQLEVGMVLVNTKDKDYRADVKVQFLDINGGVLEETTWEPVIFQRSMEVTIKKNSLNPAAADYRVTIRSQE
;
A
#
# COMPACT_ATOMS: atom_id res chain seq x y z
N MET A 1 -43.51 -40.91 45.70
CA MET A 1 -43.98 -40.13 44.59
C MET A 1 -42.99 -39.02 44.29
N LYS A 2 -42.17 -39.30 43.39
CA LYS A 2 -41.01 -38.42 43.08
C LYS A 2 -41.23 -37.84 41.72
N THR A 3 -41.53 -36.60 41.69
CA THR A 3 -41.58 -35.78 40.46
C THR A 3 -40.15 -35.46 40.02
N LEU A 4 -39.72 -36.11 39.02
CA LEU A 4 -38.46 -35.82 38.35
C LEU A 4 -38.67 -34.56 37.51
N ALA A 5 -38.16 -33.44 38.02
CA ALA A 5 -38.05 -32.24 37.23
C ALA A 5 -36.93 -32.43 36.24
N SER A 6 -37.26 -32.74 35.01
CA SER A 6 -36.35 -32.70 33.92
C SER A 6 -36.00 -31.24 33.59
N ILE A 7 -34.86 -30.84 34.05
CA ILE A 7 -34.26 -29.59 33.63
C ILE A 7 -33.72 -29.80 32.23
N LEU A 8 -34.51 -29.33 31.27
CA LEU A 8 -34.05 -29.25 29.88
C LEU A 8 -33.13 -28.06 29.79
N ALA A 9 -31.86 -28.32 29.90
CA ALA A 9 -30.82 -27.35 29.57
C ALA A 9 -30.83 -27.14 28.06
N VAL A 10 -31.57 -26.18 27.61
CA VAL A 10 -31.45 -25.67 26.24
C VAL A 10 -30.16 -24.91 26.17
N ALA A 11 -29.11 -25.61 25.74
CA ALA A 11 -27.89 -24.96 25.32
C ALA A 11 -28.18 -24.18 24.04
N ALA A 12 -28.50 -22.91 24.21
CA ALA A 12 -28.52 -21.97 23.10
C ALA A 12 -27.08 -21.85 22.60
N VAL A 13 -26.74 -22.65 21.62
CA VAL A 13 -25.55 -22.44 20.81
C VAL A 13 -25.82 -21.16 20.00
N VAL A 14 -25.45 -20.07 20.56
CA VAL A 14 -25.32 -18.82 19.81
C VAL A 14 -24.16 -19.05 18.86
N ALA A 15 -24.48 -19.52 17.66
CA ALA A 15 -23.57 -19.45 16.56
C ALA A 15 -23.33 -17.97 16.28
N ILE A 16 -22.29 -17.44 16.89
CA ILE A 16 -21.73 -16.17 16.48
C ILE A 16 -21.20 -16.44 15.09
N ILE A 17 -22.05 -16.28 14.09
CA ILE A 17 -21.60 -16.07 12.73
C ILE A 17 -20.90 -14.72 12.78
N GLY A 18 -19.65 -14.77 13.20
CA GLY A 18 -18.77 -13.67 13.00
C GLY A 18 -18.78 -13.41 11.50
N CYS A 19 -19.46 -12.38 11.09
CA CYS A 19 -19.18 -11.77 9.81
C CYS A 19 -17.68 -11.49 9.83
N LYS A 20 -16.91 -12.41 9.29
CA LYS A 20 -15.55 -12.12 8.89
C LYS A 20 -15.71 -11.03 7.86
N GLY A 21 -15.59 -9.81 8.36
CA GLY A 21 -15.75 -8.63 7.55
C GLY A 21 -14.91 -8.80 6.31
N THR A 22 -15.57 -8.80 5.19
CA THR A 22 -15.00 -8.78 3.86
C THR A 22 -14.21 -7.50 3.59
N TYR A 23 -14.12 -6.64 4.57
CA TYR A 23 -13.31 -5.44 4.58
C TYR A 23 -11.96 -5.66 5.28
N ARG A 24 -11.20 -6.62 4.79
CA ARG A 24 -9.76 -6.44 4.90
C ARG A 24 -9.40 -5.39 3.87
N ALA A 25 -8.99 -4.25 4.35
CA ALA A 25 -8.36 -3.27 3.49
C ALA A 25 -7.37 -4.04 2.60
N ARG A 26 -7.47 -3.88 1.29
CA ARG A 26 -6.68 -4.66 0.30
C ARG A 26 -5.18 -4.66 0.58
N TYR A 27 -4.74 -3.80 1.45
CA TYR A 27 -3.35 -3.61 1.84
C TYR A 27 -2.94 -4.33 3.13
N GLU A 28 -3.85 -4.81 3.96
CA GLU A 28 -3.48 -5.50 5.20
C GLU A 28 -2.77 -6.83 4.98
N ALA A 29 -2.94 -7.42 3.83
CA ALA A 29 -2.31 -8.68 3.49
C ALA A 29 -0.97 -8.52 2.75
N ASN A 30 -0.52 -7.30 2.48
CA ASN A 30 0.71 -7.07 1.77
C ASN A 30 1.82 -6.61 2.73
N PRO A 31 2.80 -7.49 3.04
CA PRO A 31 3.86 -7.17 3.99
C PRO A 31 4.72 -5.97 3.58
N ILE A 32 4.66 -5.56 2.32
CA ILE A 32 5.34 -4.36 1.85
C ILE A 32 4.74 -3.09 2.43
N GLN A 33 3.49 -3.14 2.83
CA GLN A 33 2.81 -1.98 3.39
C GLN A 33 3.25 -1.63 4.78
N GLU A 34 3.70 -2.64 5.50
CA GLU A 34 4.36 -2.43 6.77
C GLU A 34 5.68 -1.70 6.59
N GLN A 35 6.19 -1.68 5.36
CA GLN A 35 7.38 -0.91 4.96
C GLN A 35 7.03 0.48 4.46
N GLU A 36 5.70 0.82 4.55
CA GLU A 36 5.28 2.19 4.76
C GLU A 36 5.03 3.05 3.56
N LYS A 37 5.80 2.91 2.50
CA LYS A 37 5.79 3.90 1.42
C LYS A 37 5.27 3.37 0.10
N LEU A 38 5.04 2.05 0.01
CA LEU A 38 4.47 1.43 -1.19
C LEU A 38 3.06 0.92 -0.93
N ILE A 39 2.11 1.42 -1.70
CA ILE A 39 0.71 0.97 -1.67
C ILE A 39 0.39 0.30 -3.00
N LEU A 40 0.03 -0.97 -2.94
CA LEU A 40 -0.44 -1.74 -4.09
C LEU A 40 -1.96 -1.85 -4.01
N LEU A 41 -2.65 -1.30 -4.99
CA LEU A 41 -4.12 -1.28 -5.03
C LEU A 41 -4.73 -2.55 -5.61
N ASP A 42 -3.92 -3.41 -6.20
CA ASP A 42 -4.38 -4.63 -6.85
C ASP A 42 -3.52 -5.82 -6.39
N SER A 43 -4.19 -6.92 -6.06
CA SER A 43 -3.52 -8.16 -5.68
C SER A 43 -2.64 -8.77 -6.78
N LYS A 44 -2.90 -8.45 -8.03
CA LYS A 44 -2.05 -8.84 -9.16
C LYS A 44 -0.63 -8.28 -9.05
N LEU A 45 -0.48 -7.15 -8.37
CA LEU A 45 0.79 -6.44 -8.21
C LEU A 45 1.64 -6.94 -7.03
N LYS A 46 1.19 -7.95 -6.30
CA LYS A 46 1.85 -8.47 -5.09
C LYS A 46 3.32 -8.90 -5.28
N ASN A 47 3.71 -9.13 -6.53
CA ASN A 47 5.09 -9.51 -6.87
C ASN A 47 6.00 -8.31 -7.13
N ILE A 48 5.48 -7.11 -7.08
CA ILE A 48 6.29 -5.89 -7.10
C ILE A 48 6.81 -5.66 -5.68
N LYS A 49 8.12 -5.64 -5.53
CA LYS A 49 8.79 -5.53 -4.24
C LYS A 49 9.69 -4.32 -4.19
N VAL A 50 9.83 -3.74 -3.00
CA VAL A 50 10.81 -2.69 -2.76
C VAL A 50 12.19 -3.31 -2.66
N VAL A 51 13.12 -2.85 -3.49
CA VAL A 51 14.54 -3.20 -3.39
C VAL A 51 15.22 -2.28 -2.38
N ARG A 52 14.98 -0.97 -2.53
CA ARG A 52 15.47 0.05 -1.60
C ARG A 52 14.69 1.34 -1.77
N GLU A 53 14.65 2.11 -0.73
CA GLU A 53 14.21 3.50 -0.74
C GLU A 53 15.43 4.40 -0.97
N LEU A 54 15.30 5.40 -1.82
CA LEU A 54 16.32 6.43 -1.95
C LEU A 54 16.14 7.44 -0.82
N PRO A 55 17.21 7.91 -0.18
CA PRO A 55 17.09 8.91 0.87
C PRO A 55 16.43 10.17 0.33
N PRO A 56 15.37 10.68 0.98
CA PRO A 56 14.77 11.96 0.60
C PRO A 56 15.80 13.08 0.73
N THR A 57 15.93 13.90 -0.29
CA THR A 57 16.88 15.01 -0.31
C THR A 57 16.20 16.30 -0.74
N ARG A 58 16.67 17.42 -0.18
CA ARG A 58 16.24 18.74 -0.66
C ARG A 58 17.05 19.12 -1.90
N VAL A 59 16.36 19.53 -2.95
CA VAL A 59 17.00 19.91 -4.22
C VAL A 59 17.58 21.33 -4.07
N PRO A 60 18.91 21.49 -4.26
CA PRO A 60 19.54 22.81 -4.18
C PRO A 60 18.97 23.78 -5.23
N GLY A 61 18.71 25.03 -4.82
CA GLY A 61 18.23 26.07 -5.75
C GLY A 61 16.76 25.96 -6.17
N SER A 62 16.01 25.02 -5.62
CA SER A 62 14.60 24.78 -5.97
C SER A 62 13.59 25.44 -5.03
N GLY A 63 14.04 26.15 -4.01
CA GLY A 63 13.16 26.69 -2.97
C GLY A 63 12.72 25.68 -1.93
N GLY A 64 13.38 24.51 -1.85
CA GLY A 64 13.13 23.50 -0.84
C GLY A 64 12.34 22.29 -1.34
N GLN A 65 12.25 22.05 -2.63
CA GLN A 65 11.63 20.84 -3.17
C GLN A 65 12.27 19.59 -2.60
N LEU A 66 11.43 18.63 -2.24
CA LEU A 66 11.87 17.33 -1.75
C LEU A 66 11.97 16.35 -2.93
N GLU A 67 13.14 15.81 -3.15
CA GLU A 67 13.35 14.71 -4.08
C GLU A 67 13.22 13.38 -3.34
N VAL A 68 12.36 12.51 -3.85
CA VAL A 68 12.11 11.19 -3.30
C VAL A 68 12.22 10.14 -4.39
N GLY A 69 12.54 8.93 -3.99
CA GLY A 69 12.63 7.84 -4.93
C GLY A 69 12.59 6.48 -4.26
N MET A 70 12.27 5.49 -5.06
CA MET A 70 12.14 4.10 -4.66
C MET A 70 12.54 3.21 -5.82
N VAL A 71 13.32 2.18 -5.55
CA VAL A 71 13.66 1.14 -6.51
C VAL A 71 12.78 -0.06 -6.25
N LEU A 72 12.06 -0.47 -7.28
CA LEU A 72 11.14 -1.58 -7.26
C LEU A 72 11.61 -2.68 -8.20
N VAL A 73 11.27 -3.92 -7.91
CA VAL A 73 11.52 -5.06 -8.78
C VAL A 73 10.24 -5.87 -8.96
N ASN A 74 10.01 -6.31 -10.19
CA ASN A 74 8.97 -7.29 -10.48
C ASN A 74 9.58 -8.69 -10.33
N THR A 75 9.18 -9.42 -9.31
CA THR A 75 9.69 -10.77 -9.03
C THR A 75 8.94 -11.86 -9.79
N LYS A 76 7.92 -11.50 -10.55
CA LYS A 76 7.15 -12.46 -11.34
C LYS A 76 7.77 -12.68 -12.71
N ASP A 77 7.43 -13.80 -13.31
CA ASP A 77 7.95 -14.27 -14.59
C ASP A 77 7.17 -13.72 -15.80
N LYS A 78 6.55 -12.59 -15.64
CA LYS A 78 5.90 -11.85 -16.73
C LYS A 78 5.92 -10.35 -16.47
N ASP A 79 5.78 -9.57 -17.55
CA ASP A 79 5.69 -8.13 -17.47
C ASP A 79 4.33 -7.66 -16.96
N TYR A 80 4.31 -6.58 -16.19
CA TYR A 80 3.10 -5.90 -15.76
C TYR A 80 3.07 -4.48 -16.28
N ARG A 81 1.90 -4.08 -16.73
CA ARG A 81 1.59 -2.67 -16.96
C ARG A 81 0.80 -2.12 -15.79
N ALA A 82 1.27 -1.05 -15.25
CA ALA A 82 0.65 -0.42 -14.10
C ALA A 82 0.75 1.11 -14.19
N ASP A 83 -0.09 1.78 -13.45
CA ASP A 83 0.01 3.21 -13.25
C ASP A 83 0.59 3.48 -11.86
N VAL A 84 1.47 4.43 -11.80
CA VAL A 84 2.16 4.85 -10.58
C VAL A 84 1.82 6.30 -10.27
N LYS A 85 1.57 6.57 -9.00
CA LYS A 85 1.36 7.89 -8.45
C LYS A 85 2.19 8.08 -7.20
N VAL A 86 2.78 9.24 -7.03
CA VAL A 86 3.51 9.61 -5.81
C VAL A 86 2.71 10.68 -5.08
N GLN A 87 2.50 10.46 -3.79
CA GLN A 87 1.90 11.43 -2.87
C GLN A 87 2.97 11.97 -1.95
N PHE A 88 3.02 13.27 -1.79
CA PHE A 88 3.89 13.95 -0.83
C PHE A 88 3.10 14.31 0.40
N LEU A 89 3.68 14.02 1.55
CA LEU A 89 3.05 14.16 2.85
C LEU A 89 3.74 15.27 3.65
N ASP A 90 2.97 15.93 4.50
CA ASP A 90 3.50 16.84 5.50
C ASP A 90 4.09 16.09 6.69
N ILE A 91 4.65 16.82 7.64
CA ILE A 91 5.25 16.25 8.85
C ILE A 91 4.24 15.47 9.71
N ASN A 92 2.96 15.73 9.55
CA ASN A 92 1.88 15.07 10.28
C ASN A 92 1.26 13.90 9.48
N GLY A 93 1.78 13.60 8.29
CA GLY A 93 1.28 12.54 7.43
C GLY A 93 0.10 12.94 6.54
N GLY A 94 -0.30 14.21 6.52
CA GLY A 94 -1.32 14.72 5.62
C GLY A 94 -0.82 14.83 4.19
N VAL A 95 -1.69 14.56 3.21
CA VAL A 95 -1.34 14.69 1.79
C VAL A 95 -1.30 16.15 1.40
N LEU A 96 -0.12 16.64 0.98
CA LEU A 96 0.06 18.02 0.48
C LEU A 96 -0.16 18.13 -1.01
N GLU A 97 0.37 17.17 -1.75
CA GLU A 97 0.25 17.12 -3.20
C GLU A 97 0.40 15.69 -3.69
N GLU A 98 -0.07 15.44 -4.90
CA GLU A 98 0.14 14.17 -5.55
C GLU A 98 0.41 14.38 -7.04
N THR A 99 1.21 13.48 -7.61
CA THR A 99 1.44 13.46 -9.05
C THR A 99 0.22 12.87 -9.77
N THR A 100 0.14 13.08 -11.07
CA THR A 100 -0.78 12.33 -11.90
C THR A 100 -0.40 10.85 -11.97
N TRP A 101 -1.34 10.02 -12.39
CA TRP A 101 -1.04 8.62 -12.69
C TRP A 101 -0.16 8.54 -13.93
N GLU A 102 0.97 7.86 -13.81
CA GLU A 102 1.90 7.66 -14.92
C GLU A 102 2.02 6.17 -15.24
N PRO A 103 1.89 5.78 -16.52
CA PRO A 103 2.06 4.39 -16.91
C PRO A 103 3.51 3.94 -16.77
N VAL A 104 3.70 2.76 -16.19
CA VAL A 104 5.01 2.14 -16.01
C VAL A 104 4.90 0.67 -16.40
N ILE A 105 5.90 0.18 -17.13
CA ILE A 105 6.03 -1.24 -17.43
C ILE A 105 7.04 -1.85 -16.46
N PHE A 106 6.56 -2.77 -15.63
CA PHE A 106 7.41 -3.56 -14.76
C PHE A 106 7.81 -4.83 -15.48
N GLN A 107 8.96 -4.79 -16.12
CA GLN A 107 9.50 -5.96 -16.81
C GLN A 107 9.90 -7.03 -15.80
N ARG A 108 9.72 -8.28 -16.17
CA ARG A 108 10.09 -9.42 -15.33
C ARG A 108 11.56 -9.35 -14.91
N SER A 109 11.79 -9.55 -13.62
CA SER A 109 13.13 -9.60 -13.02
C SER A 109 13.97 -8.32 -13.21
N MET A 110 13.34 -7.22 -13.62
CA MET A 110 14.01 -5.94 -13.83
C MET A 110 13.65 -4.94 -12.74
N GLU A 111 14.63 -4.13 -12.36
CA GLU A 111 14.42 -3.02 -11.45
C GLU A 111 13.87 -1.80 -12.18
N VAL A 112 12.96 -1.10 -11.54
CA VAL A 112 12.43 0.18 -11.98
C VAL A 112 12.63 1.20 -10.87
N THR A 113 13.16 2.37 -11.22
CA THR A 113 13.31 3.47 -10.26
C THR A 113 12.16 4.46 -10.46
N ILE A 114 11.41 4.71 -9.42
CA ILE A 114 10.41 5.77 -9.35
C ILE A 114 11.05 6.93 -8.62
N LYS A 115 11.16 8.08 -9.28
CA LYS A 115 11.80 9.28 -8.72
C LYS A 115 10.96 10.51 -9.05
N LYS A 116 10.63 11.31 -8.03
CA LYS A 116 9.81 12.51 -8.16
C LYS A 116 10.29 13.60 -7.21
N ASN A 117 10.00 14.84 -7.60
CA ASN A 117 10.24 16.03 -6.80
C ASN A 117 8.89 16.63 -6.38
N SER A 118 8.80 17.06 -5.13
CA SER A 118 7.67 17.85 -4.67
C SER A 118 7.72 19.25 -5.26
N LEU A 119 6.57 19.86 -5.44
CA LEU A 119 6.47 21.30 -5.74
C LEU A 119 6.40 22.10 -4.43
N ASN A 120 5.78 21.50 -3.42
CA ASN A 120 5.60 22.15 -2.13
C ASN A 120 6.81 21.92 -1.23
N PRO A 121 7.47 23.00 -0.74
CA PRO A 121 8.63 22.84 0.16
C PRO A 121 8.28 22.30 1.55
N ALA A 122 7.00 22.27 1.93
CA ALA A 122 6.55 21.68 3.19
C ALA A 122 6.50 20.15 3.15
N ALA A 123 6.74 19.51 1.98
CA ALA A 123 6.81 18.08 1.88
C ALA A 123 7.91 17.52 2.79
N ALA A 124 7.56 16.57 3.64
CA ALA A 124 8.45 15.94 4.61
C ALA A 124 8.60 14.44 4.39
N ASP A 125 7.61 13.81 3.75
CA ASP A 125 7.56 12.39 3.49
C ASP A 125 6.80 12.11 2.19
N TYR A 126 6.72 10.86 1.79
CA TYR A 126 6.04 10.45 0.56
C TYR A 126 5.54 9.02 0.65
N ARG A 127 4.67 8.68 -0.29
CA ARG A 127 4.30 7.29 -0.57
C ARG A 127 4.05 7.10 -2.06
N VAL A 128 4.32 5.89 -2.53
CA VAL A 128 4.11 5.47 -3.91
C VAL A 128 2.90 4.57 -3.96
N THR A 129 1.97 4.87 -4.83
CA THR A 129 0.76 4.07 -5.04
C THR A 129 0.78 3.49 -6.45
N ILE A 130 0.52 2.21 -6.58
CA ILE A 130 0.52 1.50 -7.85
C ILE A 130 -0.83 0.81 -8.04
N ARG A 131 -1.39 0.96 -9.22
CA ARG A 131 -2.60 0.24 -9.64
C ARG A 131 -2.35 -0.48 -10.96
N SER A 132 -3.05 -1.59 -11.18
CA SER A 132 -3.07 -2.26 -12.49
C SER A 132 -3.79 -1.40 -13.53
N GLN A 133 -3.36 -1.46 -14.78
CA GLN A 133 -4.03 -0.81 -15.91
C GLN A 133 -5.22 -1.61 -16.46
N GLU A 134 -5.48 -2.80 -15.95
CA GLU A 134 -6.59 -3.65 -16.37
C GLU A 134 -7.83 -3.49 -15.49
#